data_ade78f69db6e24dd9287511bcd826318
#
_entry.id   ade78f69db6e24dd9287511bcd826318
#
_cell.length_a   1.000
_cell.length_b   1.000
_cell.length_c   1.000
_cell.angle_alpha   90.00
_cell.angle_beta   90.00
_cell.angle_gamma   90.00
#
_symmetry.space_group_name_H-M   'P 1'
#
loop_
_entity.id
_entity.type
_entity.pdbx_description
1 polymer ?
#
loop_
_entity_poly.entity_id
_entity_poly.type
_entity_poly.pdbx_seq_one_letter_code
_entity_poly.pdbx_strand_id
1 'polypeptide(L)'
;MAHQDVVPVNNETLSSWKFPPFSGHYDPETDFVWGRGSNDCKNLLIAEFEAIEQLLIDGFKPNRTIVMSLGFDEEASGTLGAASLASFLHERYGDDGIYSIIDEGEGIMEVDKDVFVATPINAEKGYVDFEVSILGHGGHSSVPPDHTTIGIASELITEFEANPFDYEFEFDNPIYGLLTCAAEHSKSLSKDVKKTILGAPFCPRRKDKLVEYISNQSHLRSLIRTTQAVDIINGGVKANALPETTRFLINHRINLHSSVAEVFERNIEYAKKIAEKYGYGLSKNGDDYIIPETDLGHIDITLLRELEPAPLSPSSGPVWDILAGTIQDVFENGVLQNNEEFYVTTGLFSGNTDTKYYWNLSKNIYRFVGSIIDIDLLKTLHSVNEHVDVPGHLSAIAFVYEYIVNVNEYA
;
A
#
# COMPACT_ATOMS: atom_id res chain seq x y z
N MET A 1 3.90 -10.30 12.21
CA MET A 1 4.97 -10.32 11.17
C MET A 1 5.63 -8.96 11.12
N ALA A 2 6.89 -8.91 10.75
CA ALA A 2 7.65 -7.68 10.54
C ALA A 2 8.86 -7.99 9.66
N HIS A 3 9.51 -6.97 9.07
CA HIS A 3 10.71 -7.17 8.26
C HIS A 3 11.99 -6.62 8.93
N GLN A 4 13.13 -7.11 8.46
CA GLN A 4 14.44 -6.82 9.06
C GLN A 4 15.24 -5.79 8.26
N ASP A 5 14.98 -5.68 6.97
CA ASP A 5 15.65 -4.77 6.05
C ASP A 5 15.11 -3.34 6.15
N VAL A 6 15.70 -2.45 5.42
CA VAL A 6 15.35 -1.03 5.39
C VAL A 6 15.69 -0.45 4.02
N VAL A 7 14.95 0.55 3.56
CA VAL A 7 15.32 1.28 2.34
C VAL A 7 16.71 1.93 2.47
N PRO A 8 17.48 2.01 1.39
CA PRO A 8 18.81 2.62 1.42
C PRO A 8 18.75 4.11 1.78
N VAL A 9 19.80 4.60 2.42
CA VAL A 9 19.99 6.02 2.69
C VAL A 9 20.76 6.66 1.54
N ASN A 10 20.20 7.74 0.96
CA ASN A 10 20.89 8.50 -0.06
C ASN A 10 22.07 9.28 0.55
N ASN A 11 23.27 9.04 0.04
CA ASN A 11 24.51 9.72 0.51
C ASN A 11 24.44 11.26 0.38
N GLU A 12 23.69 11.77 -0.61
CA GLU A 12 23.53 13.21 -0.81
C GLU A 12 22.68 13.88 0.29
N THR A 13 21.86 13.11 0.99
CA THR A 13 20.97 13.60 2.07
C THR A 13 21.56 13.41 3.47
N LEU A 14 22.74 12.81 3.65
CA LEU A 14 23.33 12.54 4.96
C LEU A 14 23.44 13.79 5.85
N SER A 15 23.75 14.95 5.26
CA SER A 15 23.84 16.21 6.01
C SER A 15 22.48 16.78 6.47
N SER A 16 21.38 16.24 5.96
CA SER A 16 20.01 16.64 6.33
C SER A 16 19.45 15.83 7.50
N TRP A 17 20.15 14.77 7.92
CA TRP A 17 19.75 13.98 9.08
C TRP A 17 20.13 14.68 10.39
N LYS A 18 19.20 14.76 11.35
CA LYS A 18 19.42 15.30 12.70
C LYS A 18 20.48 14.49 13.46
N PHE A 19 20.40 13.15 13.32
CA PHE A 19 21.36 12.19 13.85
C PHE A 19 21.79 11.22 12.74
N PRO A 20 22.98 10.60 12.80
CA PRO A 20 23.39 9.64 11.77
C PRO A 20 22.34 8.55 11.56
N PRO A 21 21.97 8.22 10.31
CA PRO A 21 20.80 7.39 9.99
C PRO A 21 20.85 5.96 10.55
N PHE A 22 22.02 5.47 10.90
CA PHE A 22 22.20 4.11 11.47
C PHE A 22 22.72 4.12 12.90
N SER A 23 22.54 5.26 13.62
CA SER A 23 23.02 5.38 15.01
C SER A 23 22.07 4.79 16.05
N GLY A 24 20.78 4.66 15.74
CA GLY A 24 19.76 4.29 16.74
C GLY A 24 19.78 5.28 17.92
N HIS A 25 19.91 6.56 17.63
CA HIS A 25 20.08 7.56 18.68
C HIS A 25 18.78 7.78 19.46
N TYR A 26 18.81 7.49 20.77
CA TYR A 26 17.74 7.90 21.68
C TYR A 26 17.95 9.33 22.14
N ASP A 27 16.95 10.16 21.93
CA ASP A 27 16.93 11.57 22.35
C ASP A 27 16.00 11.72 23.57
N PRO A 28 16.56 11.91 24.79
CA PRO A 28 15.75 11.98 26.02
C PRO A 28 14.95 13.29 26.13
N GLU A 29 15.20 14.30 25.29
CA GLU A 29 14.41 15.53 25.30
C GLU A 29 13.09 15.39 24.56
N THR A 30 13.05 14.52 23.55
CA THR A 30 11.87 14.26 22.71
C THR A 30 11.24 12.90 22.95
N ASP A 31 11.96 12.01 23.65
CA ASP A 31 11.59 10.62 23.86
C ASP A 31 11.47 9.83 22.55
N PHE A 32 12.34 10.15 21.56
CA PHE A 32 12.39 9.50 20.26
C PHE A 32 13.65 8.66 20.08
N VAL A 33 13.48 7.55 19.34
CA VAL A 33 14.59 6.76 18.79
C VAL A 33 14.72 7.09 17.30
N TRP A 34 15.84 7.69 16.93
CA TRP A 34 16.14 8.18 15.58
C TRP A 34 16.97 7.18 14.79
N GLY A 35 16.54 6.87 13.59
CA GLY A 35 17.31 6.03 12.68
C GLY A 35 16.50 5.48 11.52
N ARG A 36 17.16 5.16 10.42
CA ARG A 36 16.55 4.43 9.31
C ARG A 36 16.09 3.05 9.79
N GLY A 37 14.83 2.69 9.52
CA GLY A 37 14.21 1.45 9.99
C GLY A 37 13.68 1.51 11.42
N SER A 38 13.81 2.64 12.13
CA SER A 38 13.26 2.76 13.49
C SER A 38 11.74 2.71 13.52
N ASN A 39 11.08 3.20 12.47
CA ASN A 39 9.63 3.13 12.33
C ASN A 39 9.22 2.05 11.35
N ASP A 40 9.92 1.91 10.24
CA ASP A 40 9.64 0.97 9.16
C ASP A 40 10.77 -0.07 9.01
N CYS A 41 10.59 -1.32 9.56
CA CYS A 41 9.59 -1.62 10.60
C CYS A 41 10.23 -2.34 11.81
N LYS A 42 11.52 -1.96 12.16
CA LYS A 42 12.22 -2.57 13.32
C LYS A 42 11.54 -2.27 14.66
N ASN A 43 10.76 -1.19 14.73
CA ASN A 43 9.91 -0.89 15.88
C ASN A 43 8.97 -2.06 16.18
N LEU A 44 8.20 -2.50 15.17
CA LEU A 44 7.26 -3.61 15.32
C LEU A 44 8.01 -4.92 15.60
N LEU A 45 9.10 -5.18 14.88
CA LEU A 45 9.92 -6.36 15.07
C LEU A 45 10.40 -6.50 16.52
N ILE A 46 10.93 -5.43 17.12
CA ILE A 46 11.39 -5.43 18.51
C ILE A 46 10.20 -5.53 19.46
N ALA A 47 9.09 -4.83 19.20
CA ALA A 47 7.87 -4.94 20.01
C ALA A 47 7.33 -6.37 20.07
N GLU A 48 7.36 -7.11 18.96
CA GLU A 48 7.00 -8.54 18.93
C GLU A 48 7.93 -9.40 19.82
N PHE A 49 9.24 -9.17 19.78
CA PHE A 49 10.19 -9.89 20.64
C PHE A 49 9.98 -9.56 22.11
N GLU A 50 9.85 -8.28 22.47
CA GLU A 50 9.67 -7.85 23.85
C GLU A 50 8.35 -8.35 24.43
N ALA A 51 7.26 -8.35 23.66
CA ALA A 51 5.99 -8.94 24.06
C ALA A 51 6.11 -10.45 24.37
N ILE A 52 6.82 -11.20 23.53
CA ILE A 52 7.05 -12.63 23.75
C ILE A 52 7.98 -12.86 24.96
N GLU A 53 9.02 -12.05 25.13
CA GLU A 53 9.88 -12.12 26.31
C GLU A 53 9.08 -11.90 27.59
N GLN A 54 8.21 -10.89 27.62
CA GLN A 54 7.34 -10.61 28.76
C GLN A 54 6.36 -11.77 29.04
N LEU A 55 5.74 -12.34 28.01
CA LEU A 55 4.89 -13.53 28.15
C LEU A 55 5.64 -14.71 28.76
N LEU A 56 6.89 -14.93 28.38
CA LEU A 56 7.74 -15.99 28.96
C LEU A 56 8.08 -15.70 30.42
N ILE A 57 8.39 -14.45 30.79
CA ILE A 57 8.64 -14.03 32.17
C ILE A 57 7.39 -14.25 33.03
N ASP A 58 6.21 -13.98 32.52
CA ASP A 58 4.92 -14.15 33.20
C ASP A 58 4.50 -15.65 33.28
N GLY A 59 5.27 -16.55 32.67
CA GLY A 59 5.01 -18.00 32.67
C GLY A 59 3.86 -18.41 31.77
N PHE A 60 3.53 -17.61 30.76
CA PHE A 60 2.48 -17.86 29.76
C PHE A 60 2.73 -19.20 29.03
N LYS A 61 1.67 -19.95 28.84
CA LYS A 61 1.70 -21.23 28.11
C LYS A 61 0.65 -21.21 27.02
N PRO A 62 1.07 -21.05 25.75
CA PRO A 62 0.14 -20.96 24.65
C PRO A 62 -0.56 -22.30 24.37
N ASN A 63 -1.86 -22.28 24.18
CA ASN A 63 -2.64 -23.41 23.67
C ASN A 63 -2.53 -23.51 22.13
N ARG A 64 -2.16 -22.41 21.48
CA ARG A 64 -1.94 -22.31 20.02
C ARG A 64 -0.49 -21.97 19.73
N THR A 65 0.02 -22.47 18.62
CA THR A 65 1.35 -22.10 18.14
C THR A 65 1.39 -20.63 17.75
N ILE A 66 2.37 -19.91 18.27
CA ILE A 66 2.69 -18.55 17.86
C ILE A 66 3.84 -18.63 16.86
N VAL A 67 3.70 -17.99 15.72
CA VAL A 67 4.71 -17.95 14.65
C VAL A 67 5.15 -16.52 14.45
N MET A 68 6.43 -16.22 14.65
CA MET A 68 7.06 -14.99 14.21
C MET A 68 7.65 -15.22 12.82
N SER A 69 7.13 -14.51 11.82
CA SER A 69 7.62 -14.59 10.44
C SER A 69 8.29 -13.26 10.10
N LEU A 70 9.62 -13.27 10.01
CA LEU A 70 10.44 -12.08 9.91
C LEU A 70 11.23 -12.09 8.59
N GLY A 71 10.71 -11.42 7.57
CA GLY A 71 11.35 -11.24 6.27
C GLY A 71 12.63 -10.40 6.36
N PHE A 72 13.52 -10.53 5.38
CA PHE A 72 14.77 -9.76 5.34
C PHE A 72 14.93 -8.94 4.04
N ASP A 73 13.92 -8.94 3.18
CA ASP A 73 13.92 -8.31 1.87
C ASP A 73 12.55 -7.73 1.47
N GLU A 74 11.76 -7.28 2.42
CA GLU A 74 10.43 -6.68 2.19
C GLU A 74 10.57 -5.48 1.24
N GLU A 75 11.48 -4.57 1.54
CA GLU A 75 11.80 -3.35 0.78
C GLU A 75 12.33 -3.65 -0.66
N ALA A 76 12.73 -4.89 -0.88
CA ALA A 76 13.10 -5.44 -2.18
C ALA A 76 12.03 -6.41 -2.74
N SER A 77 10.79 -6.31 -2.27
CA SER A 77 9.60 -7.10 -2.66
C SER A 77 9.47 -8.48 -2.03
N GLY A 78 10.23 -8.86 -1.01
CA GLY A 78 10.06 -10.07 -0.19
C GLY A 78 10.24 -11.42 -0.92
N THR A 79 10.84 -11.40 -2.13
CA THR A 79 10.89 -12.58 -3.01
C THR A 79 11.75 -13.72 -2.50
N LEU A 80 12.70 -13.44 -1.63
CA LEU A 80 13.62 -14.43 -1.04
C LEU A 80 13.24 -14.75 0.40
N GLY A 81 12.98 -13.75 1.23
CA GLY A 81 12.62 -13.88 2.63
C GLY A 81 11.18 -14.31 2.84
N ALA A 82 10.25 -13.40 2.69
CA ALA A 82 8.83 -13.63 2.97
C ALA A 82 8.23 -14.74 2.10
N ALA A 83 8.55 -14.79 0.80
CA ALA A 83 8.09 -15.84 -0.09
C ALA A 83 8.54 -17.24 0.36
N SER A 84 9.80 -17.37 0.80
CA SER A 84 10.33 -18.64 1.30
C SER A 84 9.70 -19.05 2.65
N LEU A 85 9.51 -18.08 3.56
CA LEU A 85 8.84 -18.28 4.82
C LEU A 85 7.38 -18.71 4.62
N ALA A 86 6.65 -18.03 3.76
CA ALA A 86 5.26 -18.36 3.43
C ALA A 86 5.15 -19.77 2.82
N SER A 87 6.05 -20.13 1.89
CA SER A 87 6.10 -21.47 1.30
C SER A 87 6.34 -22.56 2.36
N PHE A 88 7.30 -22.34 3.27
CA PHE A 88 7.57 -23.26 4.37
C PHE A 88 6.37 -23.41 5.31
N LEU A 89 5.70 -22.30 5.65
CA LEU A 89 4.52 -22.32 6.51
C LEU A 89 3.34 -23.00 5.82
N HIS A 90 3.17 -22.79 4.51
CA HIS A 90 2.13 -23.44 3.72
C HIS A 90 2.34 -24.96 3.62
N GLU A 91 3.57 -25.41 3.41
CA GLU A 91 3.91 -26.84 3.47
C GLU A 91 3.58 -27.47 4.85
N ARG A 92 3.78 -26.71 5.92
CA ARG A 92 3.57 -27.17 7.29
C ARG A 92 2.12 -27.16 7.73
N TYR A 93 1.36 -26.13 7.39
CA TYR A 93 0.02 -25.87 7.94
C TYR A 93 -1.10 -26.02 6.91
N GLY A 94 -0.81 -25.95 5.62
CA GLY A 94 -1.78 -26.04 4.51
C GLY A 94 -2.58 -24.74 4.31
N ASP A 95 -3.55 -24.81 3.38
CA ASP A 95 -4.47 -23.72 3.09
C ASP A 95 -5.31 -23.38 4.32
N ASP A 96 -5.48 -22.08 4.58
CA ASP A 96 -6.22 -21.55 5.74
C ASP A 96 -5.75 -22.14 7.09
N GLY A 97 -4.50 -22.63 7.17
CA GLY A 97 -3.96 -23.31 8.34
C GLY A 97 -3.52 -22.37 9.48
N ILE A 98 -3.55 -21.06 9.27
CA ILE A 98 -3.22 -20.03 10.26
C ILE A 98 -4.47 -19.24 10.62
N TYR A 99 -4.76 -19.12 11.91
CA TYR A 99 -5.95 -18.49 12.46
C TYR A 99 -6.07 -17.01 12.06
N SER A 100 -4.99 -16.26 12.27
CA SER A 100 -4.86 -14.86 11.87
C SER A 100 -3.41 -14.47 11.66
N ILE A 101 -3.18 -13.48 10.83
CA ILE A 101 -1.88 -12.88 10.57
C ILE A 101 -1.99 -11.38 10.86
N ILE A 102 -1.08 -10.88 11.70
CA ILE A 102 -0.89 -9.46 11.95
C ILE A 102 0.48 -9.07 11.41
N ASP A 103 0.51 -8.05 10.58
CA ASP A 103 1.71 -7.52 9.95
C ASP A 103 1.82 -6.01 10.18
N GLU A 104 2.91 -5.42 9.72
CA GLU A 104 3.07 -3.97 9.68
C GLU A 104 1.93 -3.28 8.92
N GLY A 105 1.72 -1.99 9.17
CA GLY A 105 0.67 -1.23 8.50
C GLY A 105 0.33 0.08 9.20
N GLU A 106 -0.92 0.49 9.13
CA GLU A 106 -1.37 1.69 9.81
C GLU A 106 -1.58 1.45 11.31
N GLY A 107 -1.54 2.54 12.07
CA GLY A 107 -1.81 2.55 13.50
C GLY A 107 -3.10 3.27 13.84
N ILE A 108 -2.99 4.15 14.83
CA ILE A 108 -4.09 4.94 15.38
C ILE A 108 -3.85 6.41 15.08
N MET A 109 -4.85 7.10 14.56
CA MET A 109 -4.78 8.51 14.23
C MET A 109 -5.81 9.33 14.98
N GLU A 110 -5.46 10.54 15.39
CA GLU A 110 -6.41 11.54 15.83
C GLU A 110 -7.12 12.13 14.61
N VAL A 111 -8.39 11.74 14.40
CA VAL A 111 -9.18 12.16 13.22
C VAL A 111 -9.97 13.44 13.47
N ASP A 112 -10.17 13.80 14.72
CA ASP A 112 -10.74 15.06 15.18
C ASP A 112 -10.23 15.28 16.61
N LYS A 113 -10.36 16.50 17.14
CA LYS A 113 -9.87 16.80 18.49
C LYS A 113 -10.44 15.83 19.53
N ASP A 114 -9.55 15.17 20.25
CA ASP A 114 -9.85 14.17 21.29
C ASP A 114 -10.63 12.93 20.73
N VAL A 115 -10.55 12.65 19.41
CA VAL A 115 -11.19 11.48 18.77
C VAL A 115 -10.15 10.68 18.02
N PHE A 116 -9.84 9.49 18.51
CA PHE A 116 -8.85 8.59 17.96
C PHE A 116 -9.51 7.41 17.25
N VAL A 117 -8.95 7.02 16.11
CA VAL A 117 -9.46 5.88 15.33
C VAL A 117 -8.31 4.96 14.97
N ALA A 118 -8.42 3.71 15.37
CA ALA A 118 -7.57 2.63 14.90
C ALA A 118 -8.11 2.08 13.59
N THR A 119 -7.22 1.90 12.62
CA THR A 119 -7.57 1.43 11.27
C THR A 119 -6.74 0.21 10.86
N PRO A 120 -6.94 -0.97 11.50
CA PRO A 120 -6.35 -2.20 10.96
C PRO A 120 -6.70 -2.36 9.48
N ILE A 121 -5.67 -2.41 8.65
CA ILE A 121 -5.82 -2.54 7.21
C ILE A 121 -6.20 -3.98 6.88
N ASN A 122 -7.34 -4.18 6.25
CA ASN A 122 -7.85 -5.50 5.91
C ASN A 122 -7.87 -5.80 4.41
N ALA A 123 -7.36 -4.88 3.58
CA ALA A 123 -7.13 -5.06 2.15
C ALA A 123 -6.02 -4.15 1.64
N GLU A 124 -5.38 -4.55 0.55
CA GLU A 124 -4.38 -3.76 -0.18
C GLU A 124 -4.78 -3.68 -1.65
N LYS A 125 -4.45 -2.56 -2.28
CA LYS A 125 -4.60 -2.44 -3.74
C LYS A 125 -3.61 -3.36 -4.44
N GLY A 126 -3.98 -3.84 -5.64
CA GLY A 126 -3.04 -4.49 -6.52
C GLY A 126 -2.05 -3.48 -7.13
N TYR A 127 -1.06 -3.99 -7.83
CA TYR A 127 -0.21 -3.15 -8.68
C TYR A 127 0.20 -3.86 -9.96
N VAL A 128 0.55 -3.08 -10.98
CA VAL A 128 1.15 -3.59 -12.20
C VAL A 128 2.06 -2.54 -12.83
N ASP A 129 3.22 -2.99 -13.28
CA ASP A 129 4.20 -2.21 -14.02
C ASP A 129 4.24 -2.69 -15.46
N PHE A 130 4.03 -1.77 -16.40
CA PHE A 130 4.22 -2.01 -17.83
C PHE A 130 5.37 -1.19 -18.38
N GLU A 131 6.25 -1.83 -19.16
CA GLU A 131 7.14 -1.12 -20.05
C GLU A 131 6.45 -0.98 -21.41
N VAL A 132 6.39 0.24 -21.92
CA VAL A 132 5.94 0.54 -23.28
C VAL A 132 7.14 0.90 -24.12
N SER A 133 7.37 0.12 -25.17
CA SER A 133 8.47 0.32 -26.12
C SER A 133 7.93 0.80 -27.47
N ILE A 134 8.43 1.93 -27.94
CA ILE A 134 8.14 2.47 -29.28
C ILE A 134 9.39 2.28 -30.11
N LEU A 135 9.31 1.43 -31.14
CA LEU A 135 10.41 1.14 -32.07
C LEU A 135 10.13 1.81 -33.41
N GLY A 136 11.14 2.41 -34.00
CA GLY A 136 11.03 3.08 -35.31
C GLY A 136 12.38 3.23 -35.99
N HIS A 137 12.40 3.97 -37.09
CA HIS A 137 13.64 4.16 -37.84
C HIS A 137 14.54 5.21 -37.19
N GLY A 138 15.81 4.89 -37.05
CA GLY A 138 16.86 5.85 -36.77
C GLY A 138 17.18 6.74 -37.99
N GLY A 139 18.12 7.66 -37.82
CA GLY A 139 18.57 8.51 -38.90
C GLY A 139 19.25 9.78 -38.42
N HIS A 140 19.61 10.64 -39.37
CA HIS A 140 20.23 11.93 -39.05
C HIS A 140 19.19 12.98 -38.78
N SER A 141 19.29 13.71 -37.64
CA SER A 141 18.27 14.68 -37.18
C SER A 141 18.06 15.87 -38.15
N SER A 142 18.90 16.08 -39.17
CA SER A 142 18.70 17.09 -40.21
C SER A 142 17.66 16.70 -41.27
N VAL A 143 17.27 15.43 -41.30
CA VAL A 143 16.23 14.90 -42.20
C VAL A 143 15.26 14.05 -41.38
N PRO A 144 14.50 14.70 -40.47
CA PRO A 144 13.61 13.98 -39.57
C PRO A 144 12.38 13.47 -40.31
N PRO A 145 11.76 12.35 -39.85
CA PRO A 145 10.40 12.02 -40.20
C PRO A 145 9.43 13.02 -39.54
N ASP A 146 8.17 12.98 -39.94
CA ASP A 146 7.15 13.83 -39.31
C ASP A 146 7.01 13.60 -37.80
N HIS A 147 7.25 12.38 -37.38
CA HIS A 147 7.19 11.98 -35.96
C HIS A 147 8.34 11.05 -35.60
N THR A 148 9.01 11.33 -34.48
CA THR A 148 10.04 10.46 -33.90
C THR A 148 9.41 9.50 -32.89
N THR A 149 10.12 8.44 -32.48
CA THR A 149 9.65 7.54 -31.42
C THR A 149 9.40 8.27 -30.09
N ILE A 150 10.17 9.33 -29.77
CA ILE A 150 9.91 10.21 -28.63
C ILE A 150 8.58 10.96 -28.77
N GLY A 151 8.29 11.50 -29.96
CA GLY A 151 7.04 12.20 -30.20
C GLY A 151 5.81 11.29 -30.07
N ILE A 152 5.90 10.06 -30.60
CA ILE A 152 4.83 9.06 -30.50
C ILE A 152 4.64 8.60 -29.05
N ALA A 153 5.75 8.35 -28.31
CA ALA A 153 5.70 8.01 -26.88
C ALA A 153 5.03 9.13 -26.05
N SER A 154 5.40 10.39 -26.33
CA SER A 154 4.82 11.56 -25.65
C SER A 154 3.32 11.68 -25.87
N GLU A 155 2.84 11.37 -27.09
CA GLU A 155 1.40 11.37 -27.36
C GLU A 155 0.68 10.25 -26.63
N LEU A 156 1.24 9.04 -26.60
CA LEU A 156 0.65 7.92 -25.86
C LEU A 156 0.63 8.20 -24.34
N ILE A 157 1.68 8.79 -23.79
CA ILE A 157 1.70 9.25 -22.40
C ILE A 157 0.58 10.28 -22.14
N THR A 158 0.42 11.24 -23.06
CA THR A 158 -0.64 12.24 -22.96
C THR A 158 -2.04 11.61 -23.00
N GLU A 159 -2.23 10.57 -23.83
CA GLU A 159 -3.48 9.81 -23.87
C GLU A 159 -3.76 9.11 -22.54
N PHE A 160 -2.77 8.48 -21.92
CA PHE A 160 -2.93 7.88 -20.59
C PHE A 160 -3.31 8.95 -19.55
N GLU A 161 -2.57 10.03 -19.45
CA GLU A 161 -2.80 11.08 -18.45
C GLU A 161 -4.12 11.83 -18.63
N ALA A 162 -4.54 12.04 -19.90
CA ALA A 162 -5.82 12.69 -20.21
C ALA A 162 -7.03 11.81 -19.89
N ASN A 163 -6.82 10.51 -19.77
CA ASN A 163 -7.87 9.53 -19.53
C ASN A 163 -7.58 8.72 -18.25
N PRO A 164 -7.69 9.31 -17.05
CA PRO A 164 -7.55 8.57 -15.80
C PRO A 164 -8.66 7.51 -15.67
N PHE A 165 -8.42 6.49 -14.88
CA PHE A 165 -9.48 5.53 -14.53
C PHE A 165 -10.62 6.22 -13.79
N ASP A 166 -11.83 5.72 -13.98
CA ASP A 166 -13.01 6.20 -13.26
C ASP A 166 -12.91 5.91 -11.75
N TYR A 167 -13.69 6.64 -10.97
CA TYR A 167 -13.86 6.35 -9.55
C TYR A 167 -14.87 5.22 -9.38
N GLU A 168 -14.41 4.13 -8.75
CA GLU A 168 -15.21 2.95 -8.46
C GLU A 168 -15.25 2.75 -6.94
N PHE A 169 -16.42 2.93 -6.37
CA PHE A 169 -16.64 2.79 -4.93
C PHE A 169 -17.81 1.87 -4.66
N GLU A 170 -17.53 0.81 -3.92
CA GLU A 170 -18.51 -0.09 -3.36
C GLU A 170 -18.46 -0.05 -1.82
N PHE A 171 -19.55 -0.46 -1.15
CA PHE A 171 -19.66 -0.30 0.30
C PHE A 171 -18.86 -1.33 1.11
N ASP A 172 -18.30 -2.34 0.45
CA ASP A 172 -17.32 -3.27 1.01
C ASP A 172 -15.89 -2.71 0.96
N ASN A 173 -15.65 -1.58 0.28
CA ASN A 173 -14.36 -0.91 0.35
C ASN A 173 -14.10 -0.47 1.80
N PRO A 174 -12.96 -0.89 2.42
CA PRO A 174 -12.66 -0.63 3.84
C PRO A 174 -12.74 0.83 4.27
N ILE A 175 -12.44 1.77 3.38
CA ILE A 175 -12.53 3.19 3.72
C ILE A 175 -13.96 3.64 4.07
N TYR A 176 -14.99 2.87 3.69
CA TYR A 176 -16.35 3.20 4.07
C TYR A 176 -16.58 3.09 5.58
N GLY A 177 -15.92 2.12 6.23
CA GLY A 177 -15.90 2.02 7.70
C GLY A 177 -15.31 3.26 8.36
N LEU A 178 -14.14 3.71 7.88
CA LEU A 178 -13.49 4.94 8.36
C LEU A 178 -14.39 6.18 8.15
N LEU A 179 -14.99 6.32 6.96
CA LEU A 179 -15.91 7.43 6.68
C LEU A 179 -17.16 7.41 7.56
N THR A 180 -17.71 6.23 7.83
CA THR A 180 -18.87 6.06 8.69
C THR A 180 -18.51 6.42 10.12
N CYS A 181 -17.40 5.93 10.64
CA CYS A 181 -16.87 6.27 11.95
C CYS A 181 -16.70 7.81 12.09
N ALA A 182 -16.05 8.44 11.11
CA ALA A 182 -15.89 9.90 11.10
C ALA A 182 -17.24 10.62 11.02
N ALA A 183 -18.22 10.11 10.26
CA ALA A 183 -19.54 10.73 10.16
C ALA A 183 -20.35 10.64 11.47
N GLU A 184 -20.18 9.59 12.23
CA GLU A 184 -20.87 9.40 13.51
C GLU A 184 -20.22 10.22 14.63
N HIS A 185 -18.89 10.24 14.71
CA HIS A 185 -18.15 10.69 15.88
C HIS A 185 -17.43 12.04 15.72
N SER A 186 -16.98 12.43 14.52
CA SER A 186 -16.32 13.72 14.32
C SER A 186 -17.25 14.90 14.65
N LYS A 187 -16.72 15.88 15.37
CA LYS A 187 -17.42 17.13 15.71
C LYS A 187 -17.25 18.20 14.63
N SER A 188 -16.20 18.09 13.83
CA SER A 188 -15.84 19.06 12.79
C SER A 188 -16.53 18.82 11.44
N LEU A 189 -16.95 17.59 11.12
CA LEU A 189 -17.66 17.28 9.89
C LEU A 189 -19.04 17.95 9.81
N SER A 190 -19.31 18.59 8.66
CA SER A 190 -20.62 19.23 8.44
C SER A 190 -21.78 18.24 8.44
N LYS A 191 -22.96 18.71 8.88
CA LYS A 191 -24.17 17.87 8.92
C LYS A 191 -24.54 17.29 7.55
N ASP A 192 -24.24 17.99 6.45
CA ASP A 192 -24.57 17.53 5.09
C ASP A 192 -23.62 16.42 4.64
N VAL A 193 -22.34 16.50 4.98
CA VAL A 193 -21.36 15.43 4.72
C VAL A 193 -21.74 14.19 5.52
N LYS A 194 -22.02 14.30 6.81
CA LYS A 194 -22.49 13.20 7.66
C LYS A 194 -23.71 12.49 7.07
N LYS A 195 -24.75 13.26 6.68
CA LYS A 195 -25.96 12.72 6.04
C LYS A 195 -25.67 12.06 4.68
N THR A 196 -24.69 12.55 3.95
CA THR A 196 -24.28 11.96 2.66
C THR A 196 -23.64 10.61 2.90
N ILE A 197 -22.65 10.52 3.79
CA ILE A 197 -21.96 9.28 4.13
C ILE A 197 -22.93 8.22 4.66
N LEU A 198 -23.65 8.53 5.75
CA LEU A 198 -24.54 7.58 6.41
C LEU A 198 -25.76 7.19 5.56
N GLY A 199 -26.17 8.04 4.64
CA GLY A 199 -27.31 7.78 3.77
C GLY A 199 -26.96 7.22 2.40
N ALA A 200 -25.68 7.07 2.07
CA ALA A 200 -25.22 6.59 0.76
C ALA A 200 -25.72 5.16 0.42
N PRO A 201 -25.71 4.17 1.36
CA PRO A 201 -26.20 2.83 1.05
C PRO A 201 -27.68 2.76 0.64
N PHE A 202 -28.46 3.74 1.06
CA PHE A 202 -29.91 3.74 0.88
C PHE A 202 -30.37 4.65 -0.27
N CYS A 203 -29.45 5.37 -0.95
CA CYS A 203 -29.82 6.37 -1.94
C CYS A 203 -28.71 6.56 -3.01
N PRO A 204 -28.93 6.13 -4.28
CA PRO A 204 -27.94 6.28 -5.35
C PRO A 204 -27.39 7.71 -5.49
N ARG A 205 -28.25 8.73 -5.40
CA ARG A 205 -27.79 10.14 -5.47
C ARG A 205 -26.86 10.51 -4.31
N ARG A 206 -26.97 9.86 -3.15
CA ARG A 206 -26.04 10.07 -2.04
C ARG A 206 -24.74 9.28 -2.26
N LYS A 207 -24.81 8.09 -2.86
CA LYS A 207 -23.61 7.37 -3.31
C LYS A 207 -22.80 8.25 -4.27
N ASP A 208 -23.44 8.83 -5.28
CA ASP A 208 -22.78 9.75 -6.23
C ASP A 208 -22.11 10.93 -5.52
N LYS A 209 -22.83 11.58 -4.59
CA LYS A 209 -22.27 12.67 -3.77
C LYS A 209 -21.15 12.24 -2.85
N LEU A 210 -21.21 11.02 -2.34
CA LEU A 210 -20.12 10.45 -1.54
C LEU A 210 -18.88 10.24 -2.39
N VAL A 211 -19.01 9.67 -3.59
CA VAL A 211 -17.91 9.52 -4.54
C VAL A 211 -17.33 10.89 -4.91
N GLU A 212 -18.16 11.88 -5.18
CA GLU A 212 -17.73 13.26 -5.43
C GLU A 212 -16.97 13.82 -4.21
N TYR A 213 -17.48 13.62 -3.00
CA TYR A 213 -16.80 14.06 -1.78
C TYR A 213 -15.43 13.40 -1.63
N ILE A 214 -15.33 12.06 -1.77
CA ILE A 214 -14.08 11.31 -1.68
C ILE A 214 -13.08 11.76 -2.77
N SER A 215 -13.55 11.95 -4.01
CA SER A 215 -12.70 12.33 -5.14
C SER A 215 -12.03 13.70 -4.97
N ASN A 216 -12.64 14.57 -4.17
CA ASN A 216 -12.08 15.89 -3.83
C ASN A 216 -11.07 15.83 -2.65
N GLN A 217 -10.92 14.68 -1.99
CA GLN A 217 -9.94 14.49 -0.91
C GLN A 217 -8.66 13.83 -1.49
N SER A 218 -7.56 14.56 -1.51
CA SER A 218 -6.33 14.11 -2.17
C SER A 218 -5.81 12.75 -1.67
N HIS A 219 -5.95 12.47 -0.37
CA HIS A 219 -5.51 11.23 0.27
C HIS A 219 -6.50 10.07 0.10
N LEU A 220 -7.81 10.32 -0.09
CA LEU A 220 -8.81 9.27 -0.22
C LEU A 220 -9.11 8.88 -1.67
N ARG A 221 -9.01 9.83 -2.61
CA ARG A 221 -9.39 9.59 -4.02
C ARG A 221 -8.64 8.44 -4.69
N SER A 222 -7.38 8.21 -4.29
CA SER A 222 -6.56 7.10 -4.80
C SER A 222 -7.03 5.74 -4.31
N LEU A 223 -7.80 5.67 -3.23
CA LEU A 223 -8.31 4.44 -2.63
C LEU A 223 -9.61 3.95 -3.30
N ILE A 224 -10.23 4.76 -4.14
CA ILE A 224 -11.48 4.42 -4.85
C ILE A 224 -11.32 4.40 -6.37
N ARG A 225 -10.10 4.30 -6.89
CA ARG A 225 -9.85 4.08 -8.32
C ARG A 225 -8.50 3.41 -8.55
N THR A 226 -8.34 2.77 -9.70
CA THR A 226 -7.02 2.42 -10.21
C THR A 226 -6.26 3.70 -10.54
N THR A 227 -5.05 3.85 -9.99
CA THR A 227 -4.18 4.99 -10.28
C THR A 227 -3.20 4.65 -11.39
N GLN A 228 -2.64 5.66 -12.02
CA GLN A 228 -1.62 5.51 -13.06
C GLN A 228 -0.56 6.60 -12.90
N ALA A 229 0.70 6.24 -13.12
CA ALA A 229 1.84 7.15 -13.10
C ALA A 229 2.88 6.71 -14.13
N VAL A 230 3.39 7.64 -14.93
CA VAL A 230 4.54 7.39 -15.79
C VAL A 230 5.78 7.86 -15.03
N ASP A 231 6.59 6.90 -14.57
CA ASP A 231 7.68 7.16 -13.62
C ASP A 231 9.05 7.26 -14.30
N ILE A 232 9.23 6.55 -15.43
CA ILE A 232 10.53 6.47 -16.13
C ILE A 232 10.28 6.66 -17.62
N ILE A 233 11.12 7.48 -18.27
CA ILE A 233 11.16 7.59 -19.74
C ILE A 233 12.60 7.64 -20.21
N ASN A 234 12.93 6.86 -21.25
CA ASN A 234 14.24 6.81 -21.87
C ASN A 234 14.11 6.84 -23.41
N GLY A 235 14.87 7.72 -24.07
CA GLY A 235 14.88 7.80 -25.53
C GLY A 235 16.00 8.68 -26.06
N GLY A 236 16.64 8.23 -27.16
CA GLY A 236 17.74 8.92 -27.80
C GLY A 236 19.08 8.82 -27.06
N VAL A 237 20.17 8.94 -27.80
CA VAL A 237 21.55 8.85 -27.29
C VAL A 237 22.40 10.05 -27.64
N LYS A 238 22.03 10.82 -28.69
CA LYS A 238 22.81 11.94 -29.21
C LYS A 238 21.94 12.94 -29.96
N ALA A 239 22.21 14.22 -29.80
CA ALA A 239 21.43 15.33 -30.40
C ALA A 239 21.24 15.28 -31.92
N ASN A 240 22.18 14.67 -32.67
CA ASN A 240 22.12 14.57 -34.14
C ASN A 240 21.72 13.17 -34.64
N ALA A 241 21.19 12.31 -33.78
CA ALA A 241 20.71 10.97 -34.11
C ALA A 241 19.25 10.81 -33.70
N LEU A 242 18.40 10.39 -34.64
CA LEU A 242 17.02 10.06 -34.36
C LEU A 242 16.95 8.81 -33.47
N PRO A 243 16.10 8.79 -32.42
CA PRO A 243 15.98 7.60 -31.60
C PRO A 243 15.28 6.45 -32.34
N GLU A 244 15.92 5.28 -32.34
CA GLU A 244 15.33 4.04 -32.87
C GLU A 244 14.34 3.42 -31.88
N THR A 245 14.53 3.72 -30.59
CA THR A 245 13.67 3.20 -29.52
C THR A 245 13.43 4.28 -28.48
N THR A 246 12.20 4.39 -28.04
CA THR A 246 11.82 5.12 -26.84
C THR A 246 11.03 4.19 -25.94
N ARG A 247 11.38 4.16 -24.66
CA ARG A 247 10.71 3.34 -23.65
C ARG A 247 10.23 4.19 -22.50
N PHE A 248 9.08 3.85 -21.97
CA PHE A 248 8.62 4.41 -20.71
C PHE A 248 7.96 3.33 -19.85
N LEU A 249 8.03 3.53 -18.53
CA LEU A 249 7.37 2.69 -17.55
C LEU A 249 6.12 3.42 -17.05
N ILE A 250 5.01 2.71 -17.02
CA ILE A 250 3.77 3.15 -16.40
C ILE A 250 3.38 2.21 -15.26
N ASN A 251 3.29 2.75 -14.05
CA ASN A 251 2.84 2.04 -12.85
C ASN A 251 1.34 2.27 -12.63
N HIS A 252 0.64 1.23 -12.22
CA HIS A 252 -0.75 1.31 -11.76
C HIS A 252 -0.87 0.71 -10.37
N ARG A 253 -1.72 1.35 -9.53
CA ARG A 253 -2.21 0.76 -8.28
C ARG A 253 -3.66 0.40 -8.50
N ILE A 254 -3.94 -0.91 -8.54
CA ILE A 254 -5.21 -1.48 -9.01
C ILE A 254 -6.27 -1.38 -7.91
N ASN A 255 -7.45 -0.90 -8.25
CA ASN A 255 -8.59 -0.83 -7.33
C ASN A 255 -9.04 -2.24 -6.92
N LEU A 256 -9.64 -2.39 -5.72
CA LEU A 256 -10.07 -3.68 -5.16
C LEU A 256 -11.04 -4.47 -6.06
N HIS A 257 -11.82 -3.78 -6.88
CA HIS A 257 -12.83 -4.38 -7.77
C HIS A 257 -12.37 -4.47 -9.23
N SER A 258 -11.08 -4.23 -9.50
CA SER A 258 -10.46 -4.35 -10.83
C SER A 258 -9.39 -5.45 -10.81
N SER A 259 -8.75 -5.69 -11.93
CA SER A 259 -7.74 -6.72 -12.11
C SER A 259 -6.57 -6.26 -12.97
N VAL A 260 -5.44 -6.98 -12.88
CA VAL A 260 -4.29 -6.80 -13.78
C VAL A 260 -4.72 -6.88 -15.24
N ALA A 261 -5.56 -7.86 -15.57
CA ALA A 261 -6.03 -8.09 -16.93
C ALA A 261 -6.82 -6.88 -17.47
N GLU A 262 -7.74 -6.31 -16.69
CA GLU A 262 -8.51 -5.13 -17.10
C GLU A 262 -7.63 -3.91 -17.33
N VAL A 263 -6.63 -3.69 -16.48
CA VAL A 263 -5.67 -2.60 -16.64
C VAL A 263 -4.83 -2.80 -17.90
N PHE A 264 -4.37 -4.04 -18.17
CA PHE A 264 -3.61 -4.35 -19.38
C PHE A 264 -4.42 -4.09 -20.64
N GLU A 265 -5.64 -4.64 -20.73
CA GLU A 265 -6.51 -4.44 -21.89
C GLU A 265 -6.78 -2.96 -22.16
N ARG A 266 -7.02 -2.17 -21.11
CA ARG A 266 -7.20 -0.72 -21.26
C ARG A 266 -5.94 -0.05 -21.84
N ASN A 267 -4.75 -0.38 -21.36
CA ASN A 267 -3.51 0.18 -21.89
C ASN A 267 -3.32 -0.18 -23.36
N ILE A 268 -3.67 -1.41 -23.73
CA ILE A 268 -3.65 -1.87 -25.12
C ILE A 268 -4.61 -1.06 -25.99
N GLU A 269 -5.82 -0.74 -25.51
CA GLU A 269 -6.78 0.08 -26.27
C GLU A 269 -6.21 1.46 -26.62
N TYR A 270 -5.51 2.12 -25.71
CA TYR A 270 -4.86 3.41 -25.98
C TYR A 270 -3.69 3.26 -26.93
N ALA A 271 -2.84 2.25 -26.71
CA ALA A 271 -1.71 1.98 -27.62
C ALA A 271 -2.18 1.63 -29.03
N LYS A 272 -3.31 0.92 -29.17
CA LYS A 272 -3.91 0.57 -30.46
C LYS A 272 -4.33 1.84 -31.23
N LYS A 273 -4.96 2.81 -30.58
CA LYS A 273 -5.32 4.10 -31.22
C LYS A 273 -4.09 4.82 -31.76
N ILE A 274 -3.00 4.81 -31.01
CA ILE A 274 -1.73 5.44 -31.44
C ILE A 274 -1.06 4.63 -32.55
N ALA A 275 -1.03 3.30 -32.43
CA ALA A 275 -0.48 2.44 -33.47
C ALA A 275 -1.23 2.60 -34.81
N GLU A 276 -2.56 2.59 -34.80
CA GLU A 276 -3.40 2.81 -35.99
C GLU A 276 -3.17 4.20 -36.58
N LYS A 277 -3.05 5.24 -35.74
CA LYS A 277 -2.79 6.62 -36.19
C LYS A 277 -1.48 6.76 -36.96
N TYR A 278 -0.44 6.07 -36.50
CA TYR A 278 0.93 6.16 -37.09
C TYR A 278 1.24 5.02 -38.06
N GLY A 279 0.33 4.07 -38.25
CA GLY A 279 0.55 2.90 -39.10
C GLY A 279 1.60 1.94 -38.51
N TYR A 280 1.72 1.89 -37.19
CA TYR A 280 2.64 1.03 -36.45
C TYR A 280 2.01 -0.34 -36.18
N GLY A 281 2.86 -1.36 -36.01
CA GLY A 281 2.43 -2.61 -35.36
C GLY A 281 2.18 -2.45 -33.88
N LEU A 282 1.49 -3.42 -33.26
CA LEU A 282 1.25 -3.47 -31.82
C LEU A 282 1.32 -4.91 -31.32
N SER A 283 2.09 -5.14 -30.24
CA SER A 283 2.15 -6.45 -29.56
C SER A 283 1.99 -6.30 -28.03
N LYS A 284 1.66 -7.43 -27.40
CA LYS A 284 1.76 -7.67 -25.97
C LYS A 284 2.95 -8.59 -25.70
N ASN A 285 3.78 -8.26 -24.72
CA ASN A 285 4.90 -9.09 -24.27
C ASN A 285 5.83 -9.58 -25.39
N GLY A 286 5.98 -8.77 -26.44
CA GLY A 286 6.91 -8.98 -27.54
C GLY A 286 6.43 -9.91 -28.67
N ASP A 287 5.53 -10.83 -28.43
CA ASP A 287 5.15 -11.89 -29.37
C ASP A 287 3.65 -12.10 -29.63
N ASP A 288 2.78 -11.53 -28.81
CA ASP A 288 1.33 -11.55 -29.02
C ASP A 288 0.91 -10.33 -29.88
N TYR A 289 0.89 -10.50 -31.18
CA TYR A 289 0.62 -9.42 -32.15
C TYR A 289 -0.88 -9.11 -32.27
N ILE A 290 -1.25 -7.90 -31.88
CA ILE A 290 -2.59 -7.32 -32.04
C ILE A 290 -2.71 -6.65 -33.42
N ILE A 291 -1.69 -5.92 -33.83
CA ILE A 291 -1.49 -5.35 -35.17
C ILE A 291 -0.15 -5.87 -35.68
N PRO A 292 -0.11 -6.54 -36.84
CA PRO A 292 1.15 -7.02 -37.40
C PRO A 292 2.22 -5.93 -37.48
N GLU A 293 3.47 -6.32 -37.29
CA GLU A 293 4.62 -5.44 -37.47
C GLU A 293 4.61 -4.77 -38.83
N THR A 294 4.99 -3.51 -38.89
CA THR A 294 5.03 -2.73 -40.15
C THR A 294 6.42 -2.13 -40.38
N ASP A 295 6.69 -1.77 -41.64
CA ASP A 295 7.93 -1.08 -42.00
C ASP A 295 8.06 0.32 -41.33
N LEU A 296 6.99 0.91 -40.81
CA LEU A 296 7.04 2.21 -40.16
C LEU A 296 7.51 2.14 -38.71
N GLY A 297 7.19 1.06 -38.03
CA GLY A 297 7.59 0.83 -36.64
C GLY A 297 6.63 -0.08 -35.88
N HIS A 298 6.88 -0.18 -34.57
CA HIS A 298 6.16 -1.10 -33.70
C HIS A 298 6.03 -0.53 -32.29
N ILE A 299 4.88 -0.78 -31.65
CA ILE A 299 4.65 -0.53 -30.22
C ILE A 299 4.53 -1.87 -29.53
N ASP A 300 5.25 -2.06 -28.43
CA ASP A 300 5.09 -3.20 -27.56
C ASP A 300 4.75 -2.75 -26.14
N ILE A 301 3.80 -3.44 -25.49
CA ILE A 301 3.52 -3.29 -24.06
C ILE A 301 3.86 -4.59 -23.35
N THR A 302 4.94 -4.56 -22.58
CA THR A 302 5.41 -5.69 -21.80
C THR A 302 5.02 -5.54 -20.33
N LEU A 303 4.39 -6.55 -19.76
CA LEU A 303 4.13 -6.66 -18.33
C LEU A 303 5.43 -7.05 -17.62
N LEU A 304 5.89 -6.23 -16.67
CA LEU A 304 7.13 -6.46 -15.92
C LEU A 304 6.89 -7.09 -14.56
N ARG A 305 5.91 -6.58 -13.82
CA ARG A 305 5.56 -7.03 -12.47
C ARG A 305 4.07 -6.86 -12.27
N GLU A 306 3.48 -7.77 -11.53
CA GLU A 306 2.06 -7.73 -11.22
C GLU A 306 1.75 -8.27 -9.84
N LEU A 307 0.68 -7.76 -9.26
CA LEU A 307 0.01 -8.29 -8.08
C LEU A 307 -1.47 -7.92 -8.17
N GLU A 308 -2.35 -8.91 -8.10
CA GLU A 308 -3.78 -8.65 -7.96
C GLU A 308 -4.09 -7.95 -6.63
N PRO A 309 -5.22 -7.24 -6.51
CA PRO A 309 -5.65 -6.72 -5.22
C PRO A 309 -5.72 -7.81 -4.16
N ALA A 310 -5.29 -7.50 -2.93
CA ALA A 310 -5.35 -8.46 -1.84
C ALA A 310 -6.79 -8.90 -1.54
N PRO A 311 -7.01 -10.19 -1.23
CA PRO A 311 -8.30 -10.64 -0.73
C PRO A 311 -8.73 -9.83 0.50
N LEU A 312 -10.00 -9.42 0.53
CA LEU A 312 -10.57 -8.66 1.64
C LEU A 312 -10.70 -9.55 2.88
N SER A 313 -9.98 -9.25 3.94
CA SER A 313 -10.13 -9.93 5.23
C SER A 313 -11.42 -9.47 5.94
N PRO A 314 -12.11 -10.37 6.68
CA PRO A 314 -13.35 -10.02 7.36
C PRO A 314 -13.22 -8.86 8.36
N SER A 315 -14.21 -7.98 8.39
CA SER A 315 -14.36 -6.91 9.39
C SER A 315 -15.50 -7.19 10.38
N SER A 316 -15.81 -8.46 10.56
CA SER A 316 -16.81 -8.94 11.52
C SER A 316 -16.57 -10.42 11.82
N GLY A 317 -17.14 -10.90 12.93
CA GLY A 317 -17.00 -12.29 13.37
C GLY A 317 -15.83 -12.50 14.33
N PRO A 318 -15.64 -13.75 14.82
CA PRO A 318 -14.83 -14.00 16.02
C PRO A 318 -13.39 -13.50 15.94
N VAL A 319 -12.73 -13.63 14.78
CA VAL A 319 -11.33 -13.20 14.62
C VAL A 319 -11.22 -11.68 14.66
N TRP A 320 -12.12 -10.99 13.95
CA TRP A 320 -12.19 -9.54 13.99
C TRP A 320 -12.57 -9.01 15.37
N ASP A 321 -13.54 -9.65 16.02
CA ASP A 321 -14.02 -9.21 17.33
C ASP A 321 -12.92 -9.30 18.39
N ILE A 322 -12.06 -10.33 18.33
CA ILE A 322 -10.87 -10.44 19.20
C ILE A 322 -9.87 -9.33 18.86
N LEU A 323 -9.56 -9.11 17.59
CA LEU A 323 -8.60 -8.08 17.19
C LEU A 323 -9.10 -6.69 17.60
N ALA A 324 -10.30 -6.32 17.18
CA ALA A 324 -10.88 -5.01 17.47
C ALA A 324 -11.08 -4.80 18.96
N GLY A 325 -11.54 -5.83 19.68
CA GLY A 325 -11.70 -5.79 21.14
C GLY A 325 -10.38 -5.62 21.88
N THR A 326 -9.31 -6.30 21.43
CA THR A 326 -7.97 -6.11 22.02
C THR A 326 -7.47 -4.68 21.80
N ILE A 327 -7.59 -4.17 20.56
CA ILE A 327 -7.18 -2.80 20.25
C ILE A 327 -7.99 -1.81 21.12
N GLN A 328 -9.31 -1.99 21.20
CA GLN A 328 -10.18 -1.14 22.02
C GLN A 328 -9.73 -1.12 23.48
N ASP A 329 -9.51 -2.30 24.07
CA ASP A 329 -9.16 -2.42 25.49
C ASP A 329 -7.79 -1.82 25.82
N VAL A 330 -6.77 -2.14 25.03
CA VAL A 330 -5.40 -1.63 25.23
C VAL A 330 -5.38 -0.09 25.17
N PHE A 331 -6.04 0.51 24.18
CA PHE A 331 -5.93 1.94 23.97
C PHE A 331 -6.90 2.73 24.85
N GLU A 332 -8.15 2.34 24.96
CA GLU A 332 -9.15 3.04 25.76
C GLU A 332 -8.84 2.96 27.27
N ASN A 333 -8.34 1.82 27.75
CA ASN A 333 -8.08 1.61 29.17
C ASN A 333 -6.62 1.77 29.58
N GLY A 334 -5.66 1.64 28.63
CA GLY A 334 -4.23 1.62 28.93
C GLY A 334 -3.45 2.86 28.47
N VAL A 335 -3.85 3.49 27.37
CA VAL A 335 -3.03 4.53 26.71
C VAL A 335 -3.73 5.89 26.75
N LEU A 336 -5.00 5.96 26.39
CA LEU A 336 -5.75 7.19 26.26
C LEU A 336 -6.24 7.76 27.60
N GLN A 337 -6.59 9.04 27.61
CA GLN A 337 -7.09 9.75 28.78
C GLN A 337 -8.63 9.69 28.86
N ASN A 338 -9.20 9.84 30.05
CA ASN A 338 -10.65 9.68 30.32
C ASN A 338 -11.61 10.59 29.51
N ASN A 339 -11.10 11.57 28.78
CA ASN A 339 -11.91 12.49 27.95
C ASN A 339 -11.71 12.29 26.45
N GLU A 340 -10.93 11.29 26.07
CA GLU A 340 -10.65 10.94 24.67
C GLU A 340 -11.60 9.83 24.22
N GLU A 341 -12.11 9.96 23.01
CA GLU A 341 -12.99 8.98 22.38
C GLU A 341 -12.16 8.07 21.48
N PHE A 342 -12.39 6.76 21.55
CA PHE A 342 -11.63 5.79 20.75
C PHE A 342 -12.54 4.85 19.98
N TYR A 343 -12.19 4.60 18.73
CA TYR A 343 -12.97 3.74 17.83
C TYR A 343 -12.05 2.86 16.99
N VAL A 344 -12.53 1.67 16.66
CA VAL A 344 -11.83 0.73 15.78
C VAL A 344 -12.64 0.50 14.51
N THR A 345 -12.02 0.65 13.36
CA THR A 345 -12.64 0.38 12.05
C THR A 345 -11.58 -0.18 11.11
N THR A 346 -11.95 -0.52 9.87
CA THR A 346 -11.00 -1.01 8.87
C THR A 346 -10.46 0.11 8.00
N GLY A 347 -9.28 -0.11 7.42
CA GLY A 347 -8.65 0.74 6.43
C GLY A 347 -8.24 -0.02 5.16
N LEU A 348 -7.88 0.73 4.13
CA LEU A 348 -7.36 0.24 2.86
C LEU A 348 -5.98 0.83 2.61
N PHE A 349 -5.01 -0.02 2.29
CA PHE A 349 -3.66 0.42 1.94
C PHE A 349 -3.46 0.51 0.43
N SER A 350 -2.84 1.58 -0.03
CA SER A 350 -2.50 1.75 -1.44
C SER A 350 -1.16 1.12 -1.82
N GLY A 351 -0.33 0.81 -0.82
CA GLY A 351 0.90 0.03 -0.93
C GLY A 351 0.65 -1.47 -0.83
N ASN A 352 1.72 -2.23 -0.74
CA ASN A 352 1.70 -3.67 -0.55
C ASN A 352 2.77 -4.03 0.48
N THR A 353 2.55 -5.13 1.19
CA THR A 353 3.44 -5.68 2.19
C THR A 353 3.82 -7.13 1.86
N ASP A 354 4.65 -7.74 2.66
CA ASP A 354 4.99 -9.17 2.56
C ASP A 354 3.77 -10.09 2.70
N THR A 355 2.62 -9.60 3.20
CA THR A 355 1.38 -10.38 3.31
C THR A 355 0.88 -10.96 2.00
N LYS A 356 1.30 -10.42 0.84
CA LYS A 356 0.98 -10.97 -0.50
C LYS A 356 1.38 -12.44 -0.68
N TYR A 357 2.36 -12.93 0.05
CA TYR A 357 2.79 -14.32 0.01
C TYR A 357 1.98 -15.23 0.93
N TYR A 358 1.17 -14.67 1.84
CA TYR A 358 0.49 -15.39 2.91
C TYR A 358 -1.01 -15.57 2.68
N TRP A 359 -1.56 -15.10 1.56
CA TRP A 359 -3.02 -15.13 1.29
C TRP A 359 -3.62 -16.54 1.33
N ASN A 360 -2.85 -17.57 1.00
CA ASN A 360 -3.30 -18.96 1.07
C ASN A 360 -3.29 -19.51 2.51
N LEU A 361 -2.55 -18.89 3.42
CA LEU A 361 -2.36 -19.37 4.78
C LEU A 361 -3.47 -18.95 5.73
N SER A 362 -4.13 -17.81 5.47
CA SER A 362 -5.20 -17.28 6.30
C SER A 362 -6.12 -16.37 5.51
N LYS A 363 -7.42 -16.41 5.85
CA LYS A 363 -8.40 -15.41 5.38
C LYS A 363 -8.43 -14.16 6.26
N ASN A 364 -7.73 -14.18 7.39
CA ASN A 364 -7.73 -13.15 8.42
C ASN A 364 -6.36 -12.50 8.48
N ILE A 365 -6.07 -11.60 7.55
CA ILE A 365 -4.79 -10.89 7.45
C ILE A 365 -5.06 -9.40 7.69
N TYR A 366 -4.45 -8.87 8.73
CA TYR A 366 -4.60 -7.47 9.11
C TYR A 366 -3.22 -6.84 9.26
N ARG A 367 -3.08 -5.56 8.82
CA ARG A 367 -1.84 -4.81 8.93
C ARG A 367 -2.09 -3.70 9.93
N PHE A 368 -1.42 -3.77 11.06
CA PHE A 368 -1.66 -2.86 12.16
C PHE A 368 -0.46 -2.76 13.10
N VAL A 369 0.01 -1.54 13.31
CA VAL A 369 0.99 -1.22 14.34
C VAL A 369 0.25 -0.65 15.54
N GLY A 370 0.37 -1.28 16.70
CA GLY A 370 -0.30 -0.86 17.94
C GLY A 370 0.29 0.43 18.51
N SER A 371 0.31 1.52 17.73
CA SER A 371 0.78 2.82 18.20
C SER A 371 -0.07 3.97 17.66
N ILE A 372 -0.08 5.10 18.39
CA ILE A 372 -0.66 6.36 17.90
C ILE A 372 0.37 6.99 16.97
N ILE A 373 -0.05 7.30 15.75
CA ILE A 373 0.82 7.80 14.70
C ILE A 373 0.50 9.27 14.44
N ASP A 374 1.51 10.13 14.61
CA ASP A 374 1.45 11.52 14.16
C ASP A 374 1.67 11.58 12.63
N ILE A 375 0.92 12.46 11.96
CA ILE A 375 1.06 12.66 10.50
C ILE A 375 2.47 13.15 10.12
N ASP A 376 3.17 13.86 11.01
CA ASP A 376 4.54 14.30 10.76
C ASP A 376 5.53 13.13 10.86
N LEU A 377 5.23 12.12 11.67
CA LEU A 377 5.99 10.86 11.71
C LEU A 377 5.89 10.11 10.38
N LEU A 378 4.69 9.99 9.83
CA LEU A 378 4.47 9.33 8.53
C LEU A 378 5.28 9.97 7.39
N LYS A 379 5.53 11.29 7.44
CA LYS A 379 6.34 12.00 6.43
C LYS A 379 7.82 11.62 6.47
N THR A 380 8.28 10.98 7.53
CA THR A 380 9.68 10.55 7.70
C THR A 380 9.94 9.14 7.17
N LEU A 381 8.90 8.35 6.90
CA LEU A 381 9.02 7.04 6.28
C LEU A 381 9.72 7.17 4.91
N HIS A 382 10.68 6.29 4.65
CA HIS A 382 11.53 6.30 3.44
C HIS A 382 12.27 7.64 3.19
N SER A 383 12.30 8.53 4.18
CA SER A 383 12.86 9.87 4.09
C SER A 383 13.94 10.13 5.16
N VAL A 384 14.44 11.35 5.21
CA VAL A 384 15.39 11.79 6.25
C VAL A 384 14.69 11.93 7.60
N ASN A 385 15.45 11.77 8.68
CA ASN A 385 14.96 11.94 10.05
C ASN A 385 13.86 10.94 10.46
N GLU A 386 13.87 9.75 9.93
CA GLU A 386 13.01 8.68 10.41
C GLU A 386 13.25 8.43 11.90
N HIS A 387 12.17 8.29 12.64
CA HIS A 387 12.18 8.08 14.08
C HIS A 387 10.89 7.44 14.57
N VAL A 388 10.90 6.91 15.78
CA VAL A 388 9.73 6.39 16.50
C VAL A 388 9.73 6.96 17.91
N ASP A 389 8.55 7.23 18.46
CA ASP A 389 8.39 7.62 19.85
C ASP A 389 8.36 6.40 20.79
N VAL A 390 8.96 6.52 21.95
CA VAL A 390 9.01 5.44 22.93
C VAL A 390 7.61 5.08 23.46
N PRO A 391 6.70 6.02 23.79
CA PRO A 391 5.32 5.67 24.14
C PRO A 391 4.59 4.84 23.07
N GLY A 392 4.76 5.18 21.79
CA GLY A 392 4.21 4.41 20.68
C GLY A 392 4.78 2.99 20.62
N HIS A 393 6.09 2.85 20.83
CA HIS A 393 6.72 1.53 20.93
C HIS A 393 6.17 0.70 22.10
N LEU A 394 6.03 1.29 23.28
CA LEU A 394 5.47 0.60 24.44
C LEU A 394 4.02 0.16 24.23
N SER A 395 3.21 0.98 23.57
CA SER A 395 1.83 0.61 23.22
C SER A 395 1.76 -0.52 22.20
N ALA A 396 2.71 -0.58 21.26
CA ALA A 396 2.83 -1.70 20.32
C ALA A 396 3.17 -3.01 21.05
N ILE A 397 4.07 -2.98 22.03
CA ILE A 397 4.37 -4.15 22.90
C ILE A 397 3.12 -4.62 23.63
N ALA A 398 2.38 -3.69 24.26
CA ALA A 398 1.15 -3.99 24.98
C ALA A 398 0.09 -4.61 24.06
N PHE A 399 -0.09 -4.07 22.87
CA PHE A 399 -1.01 -4.63 21.88
C PHE A 399 -0.65 -6.05 21.49
N VAL A 400 0.61 -6.32 21.13
CA VAL A 400 1.07 -7.67 20.73
C VAL A 400 0.88 -8.65 21.87
N TYR A 401 1.26 -8.26 23.10
CA TYR A 401 1.10 -9.09 24.31
C TYR A 401 -0.37 -9.47 24.53
N GLU A 402 -1.26 -8.48 24.61
CA GLU A 402 -2.68 -8.70 24.88
C GLU A 402 -3.37 -9.44 23.71
N TYR A 403 -2.99 -9.19 22.47
CA TYR A 403 -3.56 -9.93 21.34
C TYR A 403 -3.22 -11.42 21.40
N ILE A 404 -1.98 -11.76 21.73
CA ILE A 404 -1.57 -13.17 21.91
C ILE A 404 -2.38 -13.82 23.04
N VAL A 405 -2.53 -13.15 24.18
CA VAL A 405 -3.31 -13.65 25.31
C VAL A 405 -4.78 -13.85 24.92
N ASN A 406 -5.40 -12.86 24.31
CA ASN A 406 -6.80 -12.91 23.92
C ASN A 406 -7.10 -13.97 22.86
N VAL A 407 -6.23 -14.12 21.86
CA VAL A 407 -6.34 -15.23 20.88
C VAL A 407 -6.19 -16.59 21.57
N ASN A 408 -5.31 -16.71 22.56
CA ASN A 408 -5.15 -17.97 23.29
C ASN A 408 -6.37 -18.35 24.14
N GLU A 409 -7.08 -17.36 24.65
CA GLU A 409 -8.23 -17.58 25.56
C GLU A 409 -9.56 -17.74 24.81
N TYR A 410 -9.79 -16.97 23.73
CA TYR A 410 -11.11 -16.83 23.10
C TYR A 410 -11.20 -17.44 21.69
N ALA A 411 -10.10 -17.89 21.08
CA ALA A 411 -10.10 -18.40 19.71
C ALA A 411 -10.23 -19.93 19.56
#